data_dc56a14c6d290e40861407ebcfb69e98
#
_entry.id   dc56a14c6d290e40861407ebcfb69e98
#
_cell.length_a   1.000
_cell.length_b   1.000
_cell.length_c   1.000
_cell.angle_alpha   90.00
_cell.angle_beta   90.00
_cell.angle_gamma   90.00
#
_symmetry.space_group_name_H-M   'P 1'
#
loop_
_entity.id
_entity.type
_entity.pdbx_description
1 polymer ?
#
loop_
_entity_poly.entity_id
_entity_poly.type
_entity_poly.pdbx_seq_one_letter_code
_entity_poly.pdbx_strand_id
1 'polypeptide(L)'
;MRPTQGVSFGGRYELQSRIAIGGMGEVWEATDHVIGRTVAIKILKDEYMGDPGFLERFRAEARHAALVNHEGIASVFDYGEENGSAYLVMELVPGEALSTILERDGALSADKTLDIVAQTASALQAAHAAGLVHRDIKPGNLLITPDGRVKITDFGIARIADQVPLTATGQVMGTVQYLSPEQASGHPASPATDTYSLGIVAYECLAGKRPFTGESQVAIAMAQINEQPPPLPPTVPIPVQNLVMAMIAKKPADRPSSAATVARAAQALRRGDLNSAAIAVPAIATGGIAGDDDATRMLTASNDGATRILPTTAQLPTEEAVAEEEKKKKKRSAWTWPLIALIALLIIVLVGTLWAMFGNRGEDPKPSDSPTTAQTTPPPSPSTSPTPEVTRVDVAALNLNGMDCATATATLADAGFTNNVTCADGDPAPSDAEVGQVYRVQPTGNVETTTPIALTVYAARTPLPTPTDTPTLTGDPVAGSTVTVAWGTGFTCPSGTTLSGYVVSLQNGSFVSGGPNFQPTQRNTQVKVGDAVGQQLIVTYQAMCSGGDQRTSNASPPLSVTITAPDDGEGDGGGGAEG
;
A
#
# COMPACT_ATOMS: atom_id res chain seq x y z
N MET A 1 -12.08 -22.11 -18.96
CA MET A 1 -11.66 -22.63 -20.31
C MET A 1 -10.18 -22.32 -20.50
N ARG A 2 -9.34 -23.26 -20.95
CA ARG A 2 -7.94 -22.91 -21.27
C ARG A 2 -7.90 -22.16 -22.58
N PRO A 3 -7.33 -20.93 -22.63
CA PRO A 3 -7.20 -20.17 -23.87
C PRO A 3 -6.24 -20.89 -24.82
N THR A 4 -6.68 -21.08 -26.08
CA THR A 4 -5.87 -21.67 -27.15
C THR A 4 -6.14 -20.92 -28.44
N GLN A 5 -5.22 -20.98 -29.40
CA GLN A 5 -5.38 -20.36 -30.72
C GLN A 5 -6.69 -20.81 -31.38
N GLY A 6 -7.42 -19.89 -32.00
CA GLY A 6 -8.70 -20.11 -32.66
C GLY A 6 -9.92 -20.07 -31.73
N VAL A 7 -9.72 -19.98 -30.39
CA VAL A 7 -10.84 -19.76 -29.46
C VAL A 7 -11.32 -18.33 -29.56
N SER A 8 -12.66 -18.14 -29.59
CA SER A 8 -13.28 -16.80 -29.63
C SER A 8 -13.85 -16.45 -28.27
N PHE A 9 -13.60 -15.22 -27.81
CA PHE A 9 -14.17 -14.62 -26.61
C PHE A 9 -15.24 -13.59 -26.98
N GLY A 10 -16.38 -13.61 -26.25
CA GLY A 10 -17.51 -12.73 -26.52
C GLY A 10 -18.12 -12.92 -27.93
N GLY A 11 -17.87 -14.08 -28.59
CA GLY A 11 -18.24 -14.30 -29.97
C GLY A 11 -17.62 -13.29 -30.97
N ARG A 12 -16.58 -12.56 -30.56
CA ARG A 12 -16.03 -11.43 -31.29
C ARG A 12 -14.50 -11.45 -31.40
N TYR A 13 -13.79 -11.85 -30.37
CA TYR A 13 -12.32 -11.76 -30.26
C TYR A 13 -11.69 -13.12 -30.44
N GLU A 14 -11.18 -13.44 -31.62
CA GLU A 14 -10.53 -14.72 -31.92
C GLU A 14 -9.04 -14.66 -31.57
N LEU A 15 -8.59 -15.58 -30.69
CA LEU A 15 -7.21 -15.68 -30.26
C LEU A 15 -6.29 -16.16 -31.39
N GLN A 16 -5.22 -15.38 -31.67
CA GLN A 16 -4.24 -15.70 -32.70
C GLN A 16 -2.96 -16.29 -32.11
N SER A 17 -2.25 -15.53 -31.33
CA SER A 17 -0.99 -15.93 -30.73
C SER A 17 -0.90 -15.46 -29.28
N ARG A 18 -0.21 -16.26 -28.44
CA ARG A 18 0.00 -15.88 -27.05
C ARG A 18 1.20 -14.97 -26.91
N ILE A 19 1.00 -13.75 -26.36
CA ILE A 19 2.03 -12.74 -26.17
C ILE A 19 2.78 -12.98 -24.86
N ALA A 20 2.05 -13.24 -23.75
CA ALA A 20 2.67 -13.39 -22.42
C ALA A 20 1.84 -14.28 -21.49
N ILE A 21 2.53 -14.89 -20.51
CA ILE A 21 1.93 -15.58 -19.35
C ILE A 21 2.34 -14.82 -18.10
N GLY A 22 1.37 -14.42 -17.29
CA GLY A 22 1.60 -13.74 -16.02
C GLY A 22 0.99 -14.46 -14.81
N GLY A 23 1.26 -13.93 -13.62
CA GLY A 23 0.66 -14.45 -12.38
C GLY A 23 -0.86 -14.46 -12.41
N MET A 24 -1.47 -13.45 -13.01
CA MET A 24 -2.93 -13.23 -13.03
C MET A 24 -3.64 -13.77 -14.27
N GLY A 25 -2.93 -14.22 -15.28
CA GLY A 25 -3.55 -14.69 -16.51
C GLY A 25 -2.60 -14.71 -17.69
N GLU A 26 -3.18 -14.82 -18.87
CA GLU A 26 -2.48 -14.83 -20.15
C GLU A 26 -2.88 -13.63 -20.99
N VAL A 27 -1.93 -13.07 -21.74
CA VAL A 27 -2.18 -12.02 -22.75
C VAL A 27 -2.01 -12.61 -24.13
N TRP A 28 -3.02 -12.43 -24.96
CA TRP A 28 -3.07 -12.95 -26.32
C TRP A 28 -3.24 -11.82 -27.32
N GLU A 29 -2.65 -11.98 -28.48
CA GLU A 29 -3.05 -11.28 -29.68
C GLU A 29 -4.36 -11.87 -30.17
N ALA A 30 -5.32 -11.02 -30.54
CA ALA A 30 -6.62 -11.46 -31.03
C ALA A 30 -7.13 -10.57 -32.17
N THR A 31 -7.99 -11.13 -32.99
CA THR A 31 -8.69 -10.39 -34.06
C THR A 31 -10.10 -10.04 -33.59
N ASP A 32 -10.42 -8.75 -33.60
CA ASP A 32 -11.78 -8.25 -33.43
C ASP A 32 -12.53 -8.37 -34.75
N HIS A 33 -13.39 -9.37 -34.89
CA HIS A 33 -14.13 -9.64 -36.14
C HIS A 33 -15.22 -8.62 -36.46
N VAL A 34 -15.64 -7.80 -35.48
CA VAL A 34 -16.69 -6.78 -35.71
C VAL A 34 -16.14 -5.57 -36.46
N ILE A 35 -14.95 -5.11 -36.08
CA ILE A 35 -14.34 -3.90 -36.69
C ILE A 35 -13.05 -4.20 -37.46
N GLY A 36 -12.64 -5.47 -37.55
CA GLY A 36 -11.53 -5.90 -38.38
C GLY A 36 -10.15 -5.41 -37.92
N ARG A 37 -9.92 -5.28 -36.59
CA ARG A 37 -8.62 -4.86 -36.06
C ARG A 37 -7.98 -5.91 -35.18
N THR A 38 -6.66 -5.86 -35.05
CA THR A 38 -5.91 -6.65 -34.09
C THR A 38 -5.92 -5.94 -32.74
N VAL A 39 -6.09 -6.70 -31.66
CA VAL A 39 -6.15 -6.24 -30.27
C VAL A 39 -5.31 -7.14 -29.38
N ALA A 40 -4.96 -6.69 -28.19
CA ALA A 40 -4.49 -7.54 -27.11
C ALA A 40 -5.68 -7.90 -26.19
N ILE A 41 -5.78 -9.17 -25.80
CA ILE A 41 -6.78 -9.63 -24.84
C ILE A 41 -6.07 -10.29 -23.67
N LYS A 42 -6.32 -9.78 -22.46
CA LYS A 42 -5.84 -10.35 -21.20
C LYS A 42 -6.93 -11.19 -20.59
N ILE A 43 -6.68 -12.48 -20.46
CA ILE A 43 -7.62 -13.47 -19.92
C ILE A 43 -7.16 -13.83 -18.53
N LEU A 44 -8.01 -13.60 -17.52
CA LEU A 44 -7.71 -13.86 -16.12
C LEU A 44 -7.86 -15.36 -15.83
N LYS A 45 -7.07 -15.85 -14.86
CA LYS A 45 -7.15 -17.23 -14.39
C LYS A 45 -8.47 -17.51 -13.69
N ASP A 46 -8.95 -18.73 -13.82
CA ASP A 46 -10.21 -19.18 -13.24
C ASP A 46 -10.27 -19.05 -11.71
N GLU A 47 -9.12 -19.08 -11.02
CA GLU A 47 -9.00 -18.92 -9.56
C GLU A 47 -9.54 -17.57 -9.04
N TYR A 48 -9.56 -16.53 -9.87
CA TYR A 48 -10.12 -15.22 -9.50
C TYR A 48 -11.62 -15.12 -9.70
N MET A 49 -12.23 -16.07 -10.38
CA MET A 49 -13.66 -16.07 -10.69
C MET A 49 -14.54 -16.49 -9.50
N GLY A 50 -13.95 -17.14 -8.50
CA GLY A 50 -14.64 -17.58 -7.29
C GLY A 50 -14.99 -16.46 -6.31
N ASP A 51 -14.44 -15.24 -6.47
CA ASP A 51 -14.69 -14.08 -5.62
C ASP A 51 -15.60 -13.06 -6.33
N PRO A 52 -16.90 -12.98 -5.94
CA PRO A 52 -17.82 -11.98 -6.51
C PRO A 52 -17.36 -10.54 -6.31
N GLY A 53 -16.70 -10.24 -5.18
CA GLY A 53 -16.14 -8.93 -4.88
C GLY A 53 -14.98 -8.57 -5.81
N PHE A 54 -14.17 -9.55 -6.23
CA PHE A 54 -13.13 -9.34 -7.23
C PHE A 54 -13.73 -8.93 -8.58
N LEU A 55 -14.75 -9.64 -9.07
CA LEU A 55 -15.39 -9.35 -10.35
C LEU A 55 -16.05 -7.97 -10.39
N GLU A 56 -16.72 -7.57 -9.31
CA GLU A 56 -17.32 -6.23 -9.22
C GLU A 56 -16.25 -5.13 -9.32
N ARG A 57 -15.15 -5.29 -8.59
CA ARG A 57 -14.01 -4.37 -8.64
C ARG A 57 -13.35 -4.36 -10.02
N PHE A 58 -13.10 -5.54 -10.60
CA PHE A 58 -12.58 -5.66 -11.97
C PHE A 58 -13.41 -4.88 -12.97
N ARG A 59 -14.75 -5.03 -12.95
CA ARG A 59 -15.68 -4.29 -13.82
C ARG A 59 -15.60 -2.78 -13.60
N ALA A 60 -15.51 -2.34 -12.34
CA ALA A 60 -15.41 -0.93 -12.00
C ALA A 60 -14.10 -0.33 -12.51
N GLU A 61 -12.97 -1.00 -12.28
CA GLU A 61 -11.65 -0.52 -12.72
C GLU A 61 -11.48 -0.59 -14.23
N ALA A 62 -11.99 -1.63 -14.89
CA ALA A 62 -11.99 -1.70 -16.36
C ALA A 62 -12.76 -0.52 -16.99
N ARG A 63 -13.92 -0.16 -16.42
CA ARG A 63 -14.67 1.04 -16.85
C ARG A 63 -13.90 2.33 -16.62
N HIS A 64 -13.23 2.48 -15.47
CA HIS A 64 -12.41 3.66 -15.18
C HIS A 64 -11.21 3.74 -16.13
N ALA A 65 -10.53 2.62 -16.37
CA ALA A 65 -9.40 2.57 -17.30
C ALA A 65 -9.80 2.93 -18.73
N ALA A 66 -11.01 2.53 -19.16
CA ALA A 66 -11.55 2.86 -20.49
C ALA A 66 -11.85 4.37 -20.68
N LEU A 67 -11.99 5.14 -19.60
CA LEU A 67 -12.19 6.59 -19.66
C LEU A 67 -10.88 7.37 -19.86
N VAL A 68 -9.73 6.74 -19.62
CA VAL A 68 -8.43 7.40 -19.76
C VAL A 68 -7.97 7.27 -21.22
N ASN A 69 -7.84 8.40 -21.88
CA ASN A 69 -7.33 8.48 -23.26
C ASN A 69 -6.06 9.35 -23.26
N HIS A 70 -4.91 8.73 -23.47
CA HIS A 70 -3.61 9.41 -23.55
C HIS A 70 -2.67 8.58 -24.43
N GLU A 71 -1.86 9.25 -25.27
CA GLU A 71 -0.96 8.55 -26.21
C GLU A 71 0.07 7.63 -25.52
N GLY A 72 0.46 7.93 -24.29
CA GLY A 72 1.35 7.11 -23.46
C GLY A 72 0.65 6.01 -22.67
N ILE A 73 -0.64 5.73 -22.91
CA ILE A 73 -1.41 4.68 -22.24
C ILE A 73 -2.01 3.76 -23.30
N ALA A 74 -1.89 2.44 -23.10
CA ALA A 74 -2.60 1.48 -23.94
C ALA A 74 -4.11 1.57 -23.66
N SER A 75 -4.88 1.91 -24.69
CA SER A 75 -6.33 2.11 -24.58
C SER A 75 -7.04 0.82 -24.22
N VAL A 76 -7.97 0.86 -23.28
CA VAL A 76 -8.91 -0.24 -22.99
C VAL A 76 -10.12 -0.09 -23.92
N PHE A 77 -10.46 -1.15 -24.64
CA PHE A 77 -11.52 -1.14 -25.64
C PHE A 77 -12.79 -1.83 -25.17
N ASP A 78 -12.64 -2.92 -24.39
CA ASP A 78 -13.76 -3.73 -23.97
C ASP A 78 -13.36 -4.63 -22.78
N TYR A 79 -14.34 -5.18 -22.10
CA TYR A 79 -14.14 -6.23 -21.10
C TYR A 79 -15.36 -7.17 -21.11
N GLY A 80 -15.16 -8.40 -20.64
CA GLY A 80 -16.26 -9.34 -20.56
C GLY A 80 -15.95 -10.53 -19.65
N GLU A 81 -16.95 -11.36 -19.52
CA GLU A 81 -16.89 -12.59 -18.76
C GLU A 81 -17.50 -13.71 -19.59
N GLU A 82 -16.77 -14.79 -19.78
CA GLU A 82 -17.24 -15.92 -20.55
C GLU A 82 -16.62 -17.22 -20.04
N ASN A 83 -17.43 -18.28 -19.97
CA ASN A 83 -17.00 -19.64 -19.59
C ASN A 83 -16.20 -19.72 -18.28
N GLY A 84 -16.53 -18.88 -17.30
CA GLY A 84 -15.84 -18.82 -16.01
C GLY A 84 -14.49 -18.10 -16.05
N SER A 85 -14.21 -17.29 -17.07
CA SER A 85 -13.03 -16.43 -17.16
C SER A 85 -13.44 -15.00 -17.43
N ALA A 86 -12.80 -14.03 -16.77
CA ALA A 86 -12.93 -12.61 -17.12
C ALA A 86 -11.82 -12.22 -18.10
N TYR A 87 -12.11 -11.30 -19.01
CA TYR A 87 -11.14 -10.84 -19.98
C TYR A 87 -11.22 -9.31 -20.18
N LEU A 88 -10.08 -8.72 -20.53
CA LEU A 88 -9.93 -7.31 -20.86
C LEU A 88 -9.37 -7.18 -22.27
N VAL A 89 -10.00 -6.41 -23.11
CA VAL A 89 -9.55 -6.12 -24.48
C VAL A 89 -8.92 -4.74 -24.52
N MET A 90 -7.71 -4.66 -25.05
CA MET A 90 -6.92 -3.44 -25.05
C MET A 90 -6.13 -3.28 -26.34
N GLU A 91 -5.52 -2.13 -26.50
CA GLU A 91 -4.63 -1.82 -27.60
C GLU A 91 -3.46 -2.82 -27.65
N LEU A 92 -3.26 -3.43 -28.84
CA LEU A 92 -2.03 -4.15 -29.12
C LEU A 92 -0.93 -3.13 -29.42
N VAL A 93 -0.02 -2.95 -28.47
CA VAL A 93 1.09 -2.00 -28.60
C VAL A 93 2.23 -2.67 -29.36
N PRO A 94 2.63 -2.16 -30.53
CA PRO A 94 3.81 -2.65 -31.23
C PRO A 94 5.07 -2.14 -30.52
N GLY A 95 5.71 -2.98 -29.71
CA GLY A 95 6.87 -2.56 -28.95
C GLY A 95 7.47 -3.69 -28.12
N GLU A 96 8.56 -3.35 -27.45
CA GLU A 96 9.30 -4.24 -26.56
C GLU A 96 9.14 -3.77 -25.11
N ALA A 97 8.97 -4.67 -24.17
CA ALA A 97 8.92 -4.32 -22.76
C ALA A 97 10.26 -3.75 -22.29
N LEU A 98 10.23 -2.70 -21.48
CA LEU A 98 11.45 -2.13 -20.90
C LEU A 98 12.28 -3.16 -20.11
N SER A 99 11.63 -4.18 -19.51
CA SER A 99 12.31 -5.30 -18.87
C SER A 99 13.21 -6.06 -19.84
N THR A 100 12.74 -6.35 -21.05
CA THR A 100 13.53 -7.03 -22.09
C THR A 100 14.69 -6.17 -22.58
N ILE A 101 14.46 -4.86 -22.69
CA ILE A 101 15.53 -3.89 -23.01
C ILE A 101 16.61 -3.90 -21.93
N LEU A 102 16.21 -3.87 -20.64
CA LEU A 102 17.15 -3.89 -19.52
C LEU A 102 17.90 -5.23 -19.41
N GLU A 103 17.24 -6.34 -19.69
CA GLU A 103 17.89 -7.66 -19.74
C GLU A 103 18.96 -7.75 -20.84
N ARG A 104 18.70 -7.13 -22.01
CA ARG A 104 19.63 -7.10 -23.14
C ARG A 104 20.75 -6.08 -22.99
N ASP A 105 20.40 -4.84 -22.63
CA ASP A 105 21.30 -3.68 -22.68
C ASP A 105 21.94 -3.37 -21.30
N GLY A 106 21.40 -3.91 -20.19
CA GLY A 106 21.82 -3.57 -18.85
C GLY A 106 21.41 -2.16 -18.45
N ALA A 107 22.39 -1.30 -18.11
CA ALA A 107 22.14 0.09 -17.78
C ALA A 107 21.91 0.96 -19.02
N LEU A 108 20.97 1.90 -18.91
CA LEU A 108 20.67 2.87 -19.95
C LEU A 108 21.37 4.22 -19.68
N SER A 109 21.54 5.02 -20.72
CA SER A 109 22.04 6.40 -20.57
C SER A 109 21.07 7.26 -19.78
N ALA A 110 21.59 8.32 -19.12
CA ALA A 110 20.78 9.29 -18.39
C ALA A 110 19.74 9.95 -19.28
N ASP A 111 20.07 10.28 -20.53
CA ASP A 111 19.10 10.89 -21.47
C ASP A 111 17.96 9.94 -21.81
N LYS A 112 18.26 8.68 -22.17
CA LYS A 112 17.22 7.69 -22.46
C LYS A 112 16.33 7.39 -21.24
N THR A 113 16.93 7.30 -20.06
CA THR A 113 16.18 7.10 -18.81
C THR A 113 15.26 8.28 -18.52
N LEU A 114 15.76 9.51 -18.63
CA LEU A 114 14.95 10.72 -18.44
C LEU A 114 13.82 10.83 -19.46
N ASP A 115 14.03 10.38 -20.70
CA ASP A 115 12.99 10.33 -21.72
C ASP A 115 11.85 9.38 -21.32
N ILE A 116 12.21 8.17 -20.92
CA ILE A 116 11.25 7.17 -20.42
C ILE A 116 10.49 7.72 -19.20
N VAL A 117 11.21 8.30 -18.24
CA VAL A 117 10.60 8.90 -17.04
C VAL A 117 9.64 10.03 -17.40
N ALA A 118 10.02 10.92 -18.30
CA ALA A 118 9.21 12.07 -18.70
C ALA A 118 7.89 11.63 -19.37
N GLN A 119 7.98 10.69 -20.30
CA GLN A 119 6.81 10.16 -21.02
C GLN A 119 5.89 9.37 -20.06
N THR A 120 6.45 8.47 -19.26
CA THR A 120 5.69 7.68 -18.28
C THR A 120 5.00 8.58 -17.25
N ALA A 121 5.72 9.56 -16.70
CA ALA A 121 5.16 10.49 -15.73
C ALA A 121 4.04 11.39 -16.33
N SER A 122 4.16 11.78 -17.61
CA SER A 122 3.08 12.49 -18.31
C SER A 122 1.82 11.63 -18.45
N ALA A 123 2.00 10.37 -18.83
CA ALA A 123 0.90 9.41 -18.94
C ALA A 123 0.24 9.12 -17.59
N LEU A 124 1.05 8.91 -16.53
CA LEU A 124 0.54 8.74 -15.16
C LEU A 124 -0.25 9.96 -14.69
N GLN A 125 0.20 11.17 -15.01
CA GLN A 125 -0.54 12.38 -14.65
C GLN A 125 -1.93 12.41 -15.29
N ALA A 126 -2.08 11.96 -16.54
CA ALA A 126 -3.39 11.88 -17.19
C ALA A 126 -4.31 10.86 -16.48
N ALA A 127 -3.77 9.70 -16.07
CA ALA A 127 -4.50 8.71 -15.30
C ALA A 127 -4.90 9.25 -13.92
N HIS A 128 -3.97 9.90 -13.20
CA HIS A 128 -4.21 10.49 -11.88
C HIS A 128 -5.29 11.59 -11.92
N ALA A 129 -5.30 12.41 -12.98
CA ALA A 129 -6.33 13.43 -13.18
C ALA A 129 -7.74 12.83 -13.38
N ALA A 130 -7.81 11.60 -13.90
CA ALA A 130 -9.05 10.83 -14.02
C ALA A 130 -9.38 10.00 -12.75
N GLY A 131 -8.60 10.17 -11.66
CA GLY A 131 -8.78 9.42 -10.41
C GLY A 131 -8.24 7.98 -10.45
N LEU A 132 -7.49 7.61 -11.48
CA LEU A 132 -6.94 6.26 -11.64
C LEU A 132 -5.46 6.22 -11.24
N VAL A 133 -5.13 5.40 -10.24
CA VAL A 133 -3.75 5.11 -9.82
C VAL A 133 -3.34 3.76 -10.41
N HIS A 134 -2.14 3.67 -10.99
CA HIS A 134 -1.69 2.46 -11.68
C HIS A 134 -1.34 1.30 -10.74
N ARG A 135 -0.68 1.59 -9.60
CA ARG A 135 -0.34 0.65 -8.52
C ARG A 135 0.69 -0.44 -8.84
N ASP A 136 1.05 -0.66 -10.10
CA ASP A 136 1.99 -1.71 -10.55
C ASP A 136 2.94 -1.21 -11.66
N ILE A 137 3.53 -0.03 -11.47
CA ILE A 137 4.56 0.47 -12.39
C ILE A 137 5.83 -0.36 -12.22
N LYS A 138 6.22 -0.99 -13.33
CA LYS A 138 7.43 -1.83 -13.44
C LYS A 138 7.89 -1.89 -14.90
N PRO A 139 9.14 -2.28 -15.19
CA PRO A 139 9.65 -2.35 -16.57
C PRO A 139 8.81 -3.22 -17.51
N GLY A 140 8.22 -4.31 -17.00
CA GLY A 140 7.36 -5.19 -17.81
C GLY A 140 6.05 -4.56 -18.28
N ASN A 141 5.58 -3.48 -17.60
CA ASN A 141 4.36 -2.78 -17.94
C ASN A 141 4.60 -1.48 -18.73
N LEU A 142 5.86 -1.20 -19.10
CA LEU A 142 6.27 -0.06 -19.92
C LEU A 142 6.75 -0.59 -21.28
N LEU A 143 5.93 -0.45 -22.29
CA LEU A 143 6.28 -0.86 -23.65
C LEU A 143 6.92 0.30 -24.40
N ILE A 144 8.07 0.02 -25.00
CA ILE A 144 8.81 1.00 -25.81
C ILE A 144 8.53 0.66 -27.29
N THR A 145 7.88 1.55 -27.98
CA THR A 145 7.57 1.40 -29.41
C THR A 145 8.82 1.63 -30.27
N PRO A 146 8.84 1.16 -31.53
CA PRO A 146 10.01 1.33 -32.42
C PRO A 146 10.39 2.80 -32.67
N ASP A 147 9.44 3.72 -32.56
CA ASP A 147 9.66 5.17 -32.66
C ASP A 147 10.05 5.82 -31.31
N GLY A 148 10.30 5.01 -30.27
CA GLY A 148 10.81 5.45 -28.97
C GLY A 148 9.74 6.00 -28.01
N ARG A 149 8.44 5.87 -28.34
CA ARG A 149 7.37 6.25 -27.40
C ARG A 149 7.19 5.20 -26.32
N VAL A 150 6.83 5.67 -25.12
CA VAL A 150 6.48 4.81 -23.99
C VAL A 150 4.98 4.66 -23.91
N LYS A 151 4.50 3.41 -23.81
CA LYS A 151 3.10 3.11 -23.50
C LYS A 151 2.99 2.30 -22.21
N ILE A 152 2.21 2.79 -21.28
CA ILE A 152 1.88 2.08 -20.05
C ILE A 152 0.77 1.08 -20.36
N THR A 153 0.96 -0.16 -19.90
CA THR A 153 -0.02 -1.25 -20.00
C THR A 153 -0.38 -1.76 -18.62
N ASP A 154 -1.42 -2.58 -18.53
CA ASP A 154 -1.79 -3.32 -17.31
C ASP A 154 -2.01 -2.42 -16.08
N PHE A 155 -2.82 -1.36 -16.23
CA PHE A 155 -3.35 -0.65 -15.06
C PHE A 155 -3.87 -1.67 -14.06
N GLY A 156 -3.54 -1.50 -12.78
CA GLY A 156 -3.68 -2.50 -11.71
C GLY A 156 -5.08 -3.06 -11.45
N ILE A 157 -5.86 -3.26 -12.53
CA ILE A 157 -7.25 -3.76 -12.55
C ILE A 157 -7.41 -5.08 -11.78
N ALA A 158 -6.32 -5.84 -11.61
CA ALA A 158 -6.35 -7.13 -10.95
C ALA A 158 -5.68 -7.15 -9.55
N ARG A 159 -5.01 -6.06 -9.12
CA ARG A 159 -4.33 -6.00 -7.80
C ARG A 159 -5.23 -5.69 -6.61
N ILE A 160 -6.53 -5.67 -6.82
CA ILE A 160 -7.52 -5.43 -5.75
C ILE A 160 -7.58 -6.59 -4.75
N ALA A 161 -7.19 -7.79 -5.17
CA ALA A 161 -7.08 -8.95 -4.28
C ALA A 161 -5.81 -8.92 -3.39
N ASP A 162 -4.78 -8.13 -3.76
CA ASP A 162 -3.46 -8.16 -3.11
C ASP A 162 -3.31 -7.11 -1.98
N GLN A 163 -4.38 -6.53 -1.46
CA GLN A 163 -4.33 -5.64 -0.28
C GLN A 163 -4.18 -6.42 1.04
N VAL A 164 -3.67 -7.65 1.00
CA VAL A 164 -3.29 -8.37 2.23
C VAL A 164 -1.92 -7.82 2.67
N PRO A 165 -1.81 -7.25 3.87
CA PRO A 165 -0.53 -6.80 4.40
C PRO A 165 0.48 -7.95 4.37
N LEU A 166 1.71 -7.66 3.97
CA LEU A 166 2.84 -8.58 3.92
C LEU A 166 3.05 -9.40 5.20
N THR A 167 2.49 -8.92 6.31
CA THR A 167 2.70 -9.45 7.66
C THR A 167 1.74 -10.58 8.06
N ALA A 168 0.58 -10.74 7.38
CA ALA A 168 -0.45 -11.67 7.85
C ALA A 168 -0.23 -13.13 7.40
N THR A 169 0.32 -13.38 6.21
CA THR A 169 0.45 -14.74 5.66
C THR A 169 1.87 -15.12 5.22
N GLY A 170 2.83 -14.20 5.20
CA GLY A 170 4.20 -14.45 4.71
C GLY A 170 4.28 -14.77 3.21
N GLN A 171 3.16 -14.81 2.51
CA GLN A 171 3.09 -14.98 1.07
C GLN A 171 2.74 -13.66 0.40
N VAL A 172 3.62 -13.18 -0.45
CA VAL A 172 3.36 -12.01 -1.31
C VAL A 172 3.03 -12.51 -2.69
N MET A 173 1.80 -12.29 -3.11
CA MET A 173 1.39 -12.60 -4.48
C MET A 173 1.77 -11.41 -5.37
N GLY A 174 2.73 -11.58 -6.27
CA GLY A 174 3.13 -10.54 -7.23
C GLY A 174 4.56 -10.02 -7.09
N THR A 175 4.89 -9.00 -7.90
CA THR A 175 6.25 -8.42 -7.98
C THR A 175 6.44 -7.36 -6.90
N VAL A 176 7.20 -7.67 -5.84
CA VAL A 176 7.48 -6.75 -4.71
C VAL A 176 8.61 -5.75 -4.99
N GLN A 177 9.38 -5.98 -6.04
CA GLN A 177 10.63 -5.26 -6.32
C GLN A 177 10.43 -3.77 -6.63
N TYR A 178 9.21 -3.37 -7.02
CA TYR A 178 8.84 -1.97 -7.34
C TYR A 178 7.76 -1.44 -6.40
N LEU A 179 7.42 -2.22 -5.36
CA LEU A 179 6.36 -1.88 -4.41
C LEU A 179 6.78 -0.69 -3.55
N SER A 180 5.90 0.28 -3.39
CA SER A 180 6.18 1.42 -2.51
C SER A 180 6.13 1.03 -1.03
N PRO A 181 6.82 1.76 -0.13
CA PRO A 181 6.80 1.51 1.31
C PRO A 181 5.39 1.45 1.89
N GLU A 182 4.51 2.36 1.47
CA GLU A 182 3.12 2.39 1.91
C GLU A 182 2.33 1.16 1.45
N GLN A 183 2.53 0.68 0.21
CA GLN A 183 1.90 -0.56 -0.24
C GLN A 183 2.44 -1.78 0.52
N ALA A 184 3.76 -1.85 0.72
CA ALA A 184 4.39 -2.92 1.50
C ALA A 184 3.90 -2.96 2.94
N SER A 185 3.49 -1.81 3.51
CA SER A 185 2.91 -1.67 4.84
C SER A 185 1.38 -1.82 4.86
N GLY A 186 0.74 -2.14 3.72
CA GLY A 186 -0.72 -2.30 3.64
C GLY A 186 -1.53 -1.01 3.64
N HIS A 187 -0.89 0.14 3.42
CA HIS A 187 -1.59 1.42 3.29
C HIS A 187 -2.16 1.61 1.87
N PRO A 188 -3.23 2.40 1.71
CA PRO A 188 -3.82 2.68 0.42
C PRO A 188 -2.83 3.31 -0.55
N ALA A 189 -2.87 2.86 -1.81
CA ALA A 189 -2.10 3.46 -2.88
C ALA A 189 -2.63 4.85 -3.26
N SER A 190 -1.72 5.74 -3.62
CA SER A 190 -2.00 7.11 -4.06
C SER A 190 -1.18 7.45 -5.30
N PRO A 191 -1.35 8.60 -5.96
CA PRO A 191 -0.48 9.05 -7.04
C PRO A 191 1.02 9.04 -6.68
N ALA A 192 1.37 9.28 -5.42
CA ALA A 192 2.75 9.21 -4.94
C ALA A 192 3.32 7.79 -4.98
N THR A 193 2.48 6.76 -4.90
CA THR A 193 2.86 5.35 -5.05
C THR A 193 3.46 5.09 -6.44
N ASP A 194 2.79 5.54 -7.50
CA ASP A 194 3.28 5.39 -8.87
C ASP A 194 4.57 6.18 -9.12
N THR A 195 4.70 7.36 -8.48
CA THR A 195 5.94 8.16 -8.51
C THR A 195 7.11 7.38 -7.91
N TYR A 196 6.90 6.70 -6.78
CA TYR A 196 7.93 5.85 -6.18
C TYR A 196 8.33 4.70 -7.09
N SER A 197 7.35 3.93 -7.58
CA SER A 197 7.61 2.79 -8.45
C SER A 197 8.33 3.20 -9.74
N LEU A 198 7.97 4.35 -10.34
CA LEU A 198 8.69 4.94 -11.46
C LEU A 198 10.12 5.35 -11.08
N GLY A 199 10.34 5.84 -9.87
CA GLY A 199 11.68 6.11 -9.32
C GLY A 199 12.55 4.87 -9.21
N ILE A 200 11.98 3.73 -8.77
CA ILE A 200 12.69 2.44 -8.73
C ILE A 200 13.05 1.97 -10.15
N VAL A 201 12.13 2.13 -11.11
CA VAL A 201 12.41 1.84 -12.54
C VAL A 201 13.53 2.73 -13.07
N ALA A 202 13.51 4.04 -12.78
CA ALA A 202 14.56 4.96 -13.19
C ALA A 202 15.92 4.61 -12.58
N TYR A 203 15.93 4.22 -11.29
CA TYR A 203 17.16 3.74 -10.64
C TYR A 203 17.72 2.51 -11.36
N GLU A 204 16.87 1.52 -11.64
CA GLU A 204 17.28 0.28 -12.34
C GLU A 204 17.79 0.58 -13.74
N CYS A 205 17.15 1.48 -14.50
CA CYS A 205 17.61 1.92 -15.80
C CYS A 205 19.03 2.52 -15.73
N LEU A 206 19.33 3.32 -14.72
CA LEU A 206 20.62 4.01 -14.57
C LEU A 206 21.72 3.12 -13.97
N ALA A 207 21.38 2.24 -13.05
CA ALA A 207 22.33 1.40 -12.32
C ALA A 207 22.49 -0.01 -12.93
N GLY A 208 21.59 -0.43 -13.84
CA GLY A 208 21.52 -1.79 -14.37
C GLY A 208 21.06 -2.84 -13.34
N LYS A 209 20.68 -2.40 -12.13
CA LYS A 209 20.20 -3.24 -11.05
C LYS A 209 19.26 -2.46 -10.13
N ARG A 210 18.37 -3.14 -9.46
CA ARG A 210 17.44 -2.54 -8.50
C ARG A 210 18.13 -2.10 -7.22
N PRO A 211 17.62 -1.05 -6.55
CA PRO A 211 18.21 -0.55 -5.30
C PRO A 211 18.03 -1.52 -4.13
N PHE A 212 16.93 -2.27 -4.11
CA PHE A 212 16.59 -3.19 -3.04
C PHE A 212 16.49 -4.62 -3.57
N THR A 213 17.22 -5.52 -2.95
CA THR A 213 17.28 -6.95 -3.27
C THR A 213 17.24 -7.76 -1.97
N GLY A 214 16.91 -9.05 -2.04
CA GLY A 214 16.84 -9.91 -0.85
C GLY A 214 16.58 -11.35 -1.24
N GLU A 215 16.84 -12.27 -0.31
CA GLU A 215 16.64 -13.72 -0.51
C GLU A 215 15.16 -14.13 -0.59
N SER A 216 14.27 -13.28 -0.11
CA SER A 216 12.82 -13.52 -0.15
C SER A 216 12.07 -12.25 -0.54
N GLN A 217 10.83 -12.40 -0.99
CA GLN A 217 9.93 -11.27 -1.27
C GLN A 217 9.70 -10.41 -0.02
N VAL A 218 9.61 -11.05 1.15
CA VAL A 218 9.49 -10.35 2.45
C VAL A 218 10.72 -9.50 2.72
N ALA A 219 11.93 -10.04 2.52
CA ALA A 219 13.17 -9.28 2.71
C ALA A 219 13.23 -8.05 1.78
N ILE A 220 12.85 -8.21 0.51
CA ILE A 220 12.79 -7.09 -0.45
C ILE A 220 11.77 -6.04 0.01
N ALA A 221 10.59 -6.45 0.44
CA ALA A 221 9.57 -5.52 0.92
C ALA A 221 10.01 -4.77 2.19
N MET A 222 10.68 -5.46 3.12
CA MET A 222 11.25 -4.82 4.32
C MET A 222 12.36 -3.83 3.98
N ALA A 223 13.18 -4.14 2.95
CA ALA A 223 14.18 -3.20 2.45
C ALA A 223 13.51 -1.97 1.80
N GLN A 224 12.41 -2.14 1.05
CA GLN A 224 11.60 -1.02 0.52
C GLN A 224 11.11 -0.10 1.64
N ILE A 225 10.74 -0.65 2.81
CA ILE A 225 10.23 0.14 3.94
C ILE A 225 11.38 0.83 4.69
N ASN A 226 12.45 0.11 5.03
CA ASN A 226 13.40 0.52 6.07
C ASN A 226 14.77 0.94 5.55
N GLU A 227 15.23 0.43 4.39
CA GLU A 227 16.61 0.64 3.95
C GLU A 227 16.73 1.88 3.06
N GLN A 228 17.86 2.57 3.18
CA GLN A 228 18.20 3.63 2.24
C GLN A 228 18.73 3.03 0.92
N PRO A 229 18.34 3.61 -0.24
CA PRO A 229 18.85 3.13 -1.51
C PRO A 229 20.36 3.40 -1.60
N PRO A 230 21.15 2.48 -2.18
CA PRO A 230 22.55 2.75 -2.50
C PRO A 230 22.69 3.98 -3.41
N PRO A 231 23.82 4.68 -3.39
CA PRO A 231 24.06 5.77 -4.34
C PRO A 231 24.08 5.23 -5.78
N LEU A 232 23.58 6.02 -6.72
CA LEU A 232 23.70 5.74 -8.15
C LEU A 232 25.18 5.82 -8.61
N PRO A 233 25.54 5.16 -9.72
CA PRO A 233 26.88 5.23 -10.26
C PRO A 233 27.35 6.68 -10.49
N PRO A 234 28.62 7.03 -10.24
CA PRO A 234 29.13 8.39 -10.39
C PRO A 234 29.14 8.89 -11.85
N THR A 235 28.92 8.00 -12.80
CA THR A 235 28.71 8.33 -14.23
C THR A 235 27.36 8.99 -14.50
N VAL A 236 26.40 8.88 -13.57
CA VAL A 236 25.10 9.54 -13.66
C VAL A 236 25.25 11.00 -13.16
N PRO A 237 24.80 12.01 -13.91
CA PRO A 237 24.86 13.40 -13.46
C PRO A 237 24.13 13.62 -12.12
N ILE A 238 24.73 14.38 -11.20
CA ILE A 238 24.17 14.62 -9.86
C ILE A 238 22.71 15.11 -9.88
N PRO A 239 22.30 16.05 -10.76
CA PRO A 239 20.89 16.48 -10.80
C PRO A 239 19.92 15.34 -11.16
N VAL A 240 20.37 14.37 -11.97
CA VAL A 240 19.57 13.17 -12.31
C VAL A 240 19.49 12.22 -11.13
N GLN A 241 20.62 12.00 -10.42
CA GLN A 241 20.63 11.24 -9.17
C GLN A 241 19.65 11.82 -8.16
N ASN A 242 19.68 13.15 -7.96
CA ASN A 242 18.82 13.85 -7.01
C ASN A 242 17.33 13.71 -7.36
N LEU A 243 16.97 13.80 -8.64
CA LEU A 243 15.59 13.55 -9.08
C LEU A 243 15.13 12.13 -8.70
N VAL A 244 15.94 11.12 -9.03
CA VAL A 244 15.61 9.72 -8.74
C VAL A 244 15.49 9.48 -7.24
N MET A 245 16.44 9.98 -6.44
CA MET A 245 16.41 9.84 -4.98
C MET A 245 15.19 10.53 -4.37
N ALA A 246 14.77 11.70 -4.88
CA ALA A 246 13.54 12.35 -4.46
C ALA A 246 12.30 11.53 -4.79
N MET A 247 12.26 10.88 -5.96
CA MET A 247 11.13 10.02 -6.33
C MET A 247 10.99 8.80 -5.42
N ILE A 248 12.12 8.21 -4.97
CA ILE A 248 12.13 7.01 -4.10
C ILE A 248 12.24 7.33 -2.60
N ALA A 249 11.93 8.57 -2.20
CA ALA A 249 11.81 8.95 -0.80
C ALA A 249 10.79 8.06 -0.09
N LYS A 250 11.09 7.66 1.17
CA LYS A 250 10.27 6.69 1.90
C LYS A 250 8.88 7.23 2.21
N LYS A 251 8.79 8.48 2.69
CA LYS A 251 7.49 9.11 2.97
C LYS A 251 6.89 9.67 1.68
N PRO A 252 5.62 9.40 1.37
CA PRO A 252 4.96 9.95 0.18
C PRO A 252 5.01 11.48 0.09
N ALA A 253 4.96 12.18 1.23
CA ALA A 253 5.01 13.64 1.30
C ALA A 253 6.39 14.25 0.93
N ASP A 254 7.47 13.48 1.01
CA ASP A 254 8.83 13.92 0.68
C ASP A 254 9.13 13.72 -0.83
N ARG A 255 8.22 13.08 -1.57
CA ARG A 255 8.33 12.86 -3.02
C ARG A 255 7.84 14.08 -3.79
N PRO A 256 8.18 14.19 -5.09
CA PRO A 256 7.60 15.21 -5.97
C PRO A 256 6.07 15.21 -5.88
N SER A 257 5.46 16.38 -5.79
CA SER A 257 4.05 16.58 -5.47
C SER A 257 3.06 15.97 -6.50
N SER A 258 3.52 15.69 -7.71
CA SER A 258 2.71 15.05 -8.76
C SER A 258 3.59 14.44 -9.84
N ALA A 259 3.02 13.51 -10.62
CA ALA A 259 3.69 12.98 -11.80
C ALA A 259 4.00 14.07 -12.84
N ALA A 260 3.17 15.12 -12.94
CA ALA A 260 3.44 16.26 -13.82
C ALA A 260 4.73 17.01 -13.43
N THR A 261 5.03 17.15 -12.14
CA THR A 261 6.29 17.79 -11.70
C THR A 261 7.49 16.95 -12.06
N VAL A 262 7.39 15.63 -11.94
CA VAL A 262 8.43 14.68 -12.38
C VAL A 262 8.66 14.79 -13.89
N ALA A 263 7.58 14.78 -14.70
CA ALA A 263 7.68 14.91 -16.15
C ALA A 263 8.41 16.21 -16.57
N ARG A 264 8.02 17.35 -15.97
CA ARG A 264 8.68 18.65 -16.25
C ARG A 264 10.15 18.66 -15.85
N ALA A 265 10.48 18.12 -14.66
CA ALA A 265 11.85 18.04 -14.19
C ALA A 265 12.72 17.15 -15.11
N ALA A 266 12.24 15.98 -15.49
CA ALA A 266 12.96 15.08 -16.38
C ALA A 266 13.18 15.71 -17.77
N GLN A 267 12.17 16.37 -18.34
CA GLN A 267 12.30 17.09 -19.61
C GLN A 267 13.29 18.27 -19.51
N ALA A 268 13.28 19.02 -18.41
CA ALA A 268 14.21 20.13 -18.19
C ALA A 268 15.65 19.62 -18.08
N LEU A 269 15.89 18.54 -17.33
CA LEU A 269 17.21 17.91 -17.21
C LEU A 269 17.73 17.40 -18.56
N ARG A 270 16.89 16.84 -19.41
CA ARG A 270 17.26 16.42 -20.78
C ARG A 270 17.75 17.61 -21.64
N ARG A 271 17.16 18.78 -21.45
CA ARG A 271 17.58 20.02 -22.15
C ARG A 271 18.77 20.73 -21.47
N GLY A 272 19.28 20.21 -20.34
CA GLY A 272 20.33 20.85 -19.55
C GLY A 272 19.83 22.07 -18.74
N ASP A 273 18.52 22.27 -18.62
CA ASP A 273 17.90 23.39 -17.89
C ASP A 273 17.72 23.02 -16.40
N LEU A 274 18.80 23.24 -15.64
CA LEU A 274 18.83 22.95 -14.21
C LEU A 274 17.86 23.84 -13.41
N ASN A 275 17.67 25.08 -13.83
CA ASN A 275 16.80 26.02 -13.12
C ASN A 275 15.34 25.57 -13.20
N SER A 276 14.84 25.27 -14.41
CA SER A 276 13.48 24.75 -14.58
C SER A 276 13.28 23.39 -13.90
N ALA A 277 14.31 22.54 -13.90
CA ALA A 277 14.27 21.27 -13.19
C ALA A 277 14.14 21.46 -11.68
N ALA A 278 14.93 22.37 -11.08
CA ALA A 278 14.89 22.67 -9.65
C ALA A 278 13.60 23.39 -9.23
N ILE A 279 13.00 24.21 -10.09
CA ILE A 279 11.68 24.81 -9.84
C ILE A 279 10.61 23.70 -9.80
N ALA A 280 10.67 22.73 -10.69
CA ALA A 280 9.72 21.62 -10.72
C ALA A 280 9.92 20.67 -9.52
N VAL A 281 11.16 20.33 -9.18
CA VAL A 281 11.55 19.46 -8.06
C VAL A 281 12.74 20.07 -7.31
N PRO A 282 12.51 20.80 -6.21
CA PRO A 282 13.56 21.53 -5.47
C PRO A 282 14.73 20.65 -4.99
N ALA A 283 14.49 19.39 -4.69
CA ALA A 283 15.51 18.43 -4.28
C ALA A 283 16.65 18.27 -5.30
N ILE A 284 16.42 18.61 -6.57
CA ILE A 284 17.45 18.56 -7.64
C ILE A 284 18.60 19.52 -7.35
N ALA A 285 18.32 20.71 -6.76
CA ALA A 285 19.32 21.71 -6.45
C ALA A 285 20.06 21.46 -5.13
N THR A 286 19.42 20.79 -4.16
CA THR A 286 19.92 20.69 -2.78
C THR A 286 20.75 19.45 -2.49
N GLY A 287 20.94 18.54 -3.48
CA GLY A 287 21.63 17.28 -3.27
C GLY A 287 20.88 16.39 -2.28
N GLY A 288 20.03 15.49 -2.78
CA GLY A 288 19.12 14.68 -1.98
C GLY A 288 19.78 13.69 -1.03
N ILE A 289 20.31 14.16 0.06
CA ILE A 289 20.54 13.40 1.28
C ILE A 289 19.99 14.28 2.40
N ALA A 290 18.72 14.07 2.73
CA ALA A 290 18.18 14.51 4.00
C ALA A 290 18.72 13.58 5.09
N GLY A 291 19.98 13.80 5.50
CA GLY A 291 20.44 13.44 6.82
C GLY A 291 19.89 14.48 7.77
N ASP A 292 19.25 14.04 8.83
CA ASP A 292 18.94 14.85 10.01
C ASP A 292 20.19 15.66 10.41
N ASP A 293 20.20 16.94 10.07
CA ASP A 293 20.92 17.97 10.82
C ASP A 293 20.56 19.35 10.25
N ASP A 294 20.24 20.27 11.14
CA ASP A 294 19.97 21.69 10.99
C ASP A 294 20.77 22.37 9.87
N ALA A 295 20.17 22.56 8.70
CA ALA A 295 20.68 23.45 7.67
C ALA A 295 19.87 24.74 7.65
N THR A 296 20.43 25.75 8.22
CA THR A 296 20.06 27.17 8.14
C THR A 296 19.65 27.54 6.70
N ARG A 297 18.38 27.81 6.46
CA ARG A 297 17.88 28.37 5.20
C ARG A 297 18.44 29.78 5.00
N MET A 298 19.38 29.93 4.11
CA MET A 298 19.67 31.21 3.50
C MET A 298 18.55 31.57 2.53
N LEU A 299 17.67 32.47 2.93
CA LEU A 299 16.73 33.15 2.06
C LEU A 299 17.53 34.15 1.21
N THR A 300 17.83 33.85 -0.04
CA THR A 300 18.20 34.85 -1.02
C THR A 300 16.94 35.55 -1.51
N ALA A 301 16.63 36.66 -0.92
CA ALA A 301 15.70 37.62 -1.50
C ALA A 301 16.36 38.25 -2.74
N SER A 302 15.72 38.09 -3.90
CA SER A 302 15.98 38.88 -5.08
C SER A 302 15.65 40.34 -4.75
N ASN A 303 16.60 41.24 -4.93
CA ASN A 303 16.30 42.64 -4.90
C ASN A 303 16.97 43.41 -6.05
N ASP A 304 16.15 44.20 -6.64
CA ASP A 304 16.46 45.21 -7.65
C ASP A 304 17.51 46.24 -7.21
N GLY A 305 18.19 46.74 -8.21
CA GLY A 305 19.29 47.62 -8.21
C GLY A 305 19.29 48.80 -7.26
N ALA A 306 20.49 49.09 -6.76
CA ALA A 306 21.04 50.46 -6.67
C ALA A 306 22.52 50.39 -6.28
N THR A 307 23.34 50.92 -7.13
CA THR A 307 24.76 51.24 -6.95
C THR A 307 24.99 52.20 -5.78
N ARG A 308 25.92 51.86 -4.85
CA ARG A 308 26.63 52.87 -4.07
C ARG A 308 27.99 52.41 -3.57
N ILE A 309 28.95 53.22 -3.90
CA ILE A 309 30.37 53.45 -3.70
C ILE A 309 30.87 53.17 -2.26
N LEU A 310 32.06 52.53 -2.21
CA LEU A 310 32.94 52.38 -1.04
C LEU A 310 33.43 53.75 -0.51
N PRO A 311 33.83 53.81 0.77
CA PRO A 311 35.25 54.06 0.99
C PRO A 311 35.94 53.11 1.99
N THR A 312 37.22 53.02 1.75
CA THR A 312 38.32 52.30 2.34
C THR A 312 38.68 52.76 3.77
N THR A 313 39.32 51.84 4.47
CA THR A 313 40.44 52.01 5.44
C THR A 313 40.16 51.53 6.86
N ALA A 314 40.86 50.53 7.18
CA ALA A 314 42.03 50.39 8.09
C ALA A 314 41.74 49.77 9.47
N GLN A 315 42.40 48.76 9.73
CA GLN A 315 43.43 48.33 10.69
C GLN A 315 43.09 47.10 11.52
N LEU A 316 43.97 46.13 11.34
CA LEU A 316 44.28 45.09 12.34
C LEU A 316 44.95 45.75 13.57
N PRO A 317 44.81 45.11 14.72
CA PRO A 317 46.01 44.48 15.25
C PRO A 317 45.80 43.01 15.74
N THR A 318 46.92 42.35 15.68
CA THR A 318 47.32 41.03 16.19
C THR A 318 47.30 40.98 17.73
N GLU A 319 46.96 39.86 18.33
CA GLU A 319 47.80 39.05 19.20
C GLU A 319 47.00 38.01 20.03
N GLU A 320 47.49 36.83 19.93
CA GLU A 320 47.63 35.73 20.89
C GLU A 320 46.81 35.70 22.20
N ALA A 321 46.12 34.58 22.42
CA ALA A 321 46.27 33.77 23.66
C ALA A 321 45.51 32.44 23.57
N VAL A 322 46.29 31.39 23.49
CA VAL A 322 46.30 30.16 24.32
C VAL A 322 44.98 29.37 24.50
N ALA A 323 45.13 28.13 24.11
CA ALA A 323 44.25 26.99 24.26
C ALA A 323 43.75 26.73 25.70
N GLU A 324 42.48 26.35 25.80
CA GLU A 324 42.03 25.45 26.87
C GLU A 324 40.97 24.50 26.34
N GLU A 325 41.35 23.22 26.23
CA GLU A 325 40.51 22.09 25.91
C GLU A 325 39.58 21.77 27.10
N GLU A 326 38.32 22.10 27.03
CA GLU A 326 37.32 21.52 27.90
C GLU A 326 36.62 20.33 27.21
N LYS A 327 37.07 19.13 27.63
CA LYS A 327 36.37 17.84 27.38
C LYS A 327 35.02 17.84 28.06
N LYS A 328 33.93 18.07 27.33
CA LYS A 328 32.57 17.78 27.76
C LYS A 328 32.36 16.27 27.84
N LYS A 329 32.43 15.71 29.03
CA LYS A 329 31.99 14.34 29.35
C LYS A 329 30.51 14.17 29.06
N LYS A 330 30.16 13.32 28.08
CA LYS A 330 28.80 12.81 27.87
C LYS A 330 28.32 12.12 29.15
N LYS A 331 27.33 12.67 29.82
CA LYS A 331 26.59 12.00 30.90
C LYS A 331 25.87 10.80 30.31
N ARG A 332 26.31 9.59 30.64
CA ARG A 332 25.57 8.35 30.36
C ARG A 332 24.29 8.37 31.19
N SER A 333 23.14 8.19 30.51
CA SER A 333 21.82 8.10 31.15
C SER A 333 21.82 6.97 32.19
N ALA A 334 21.35 7.25 33.40
CA ALA A 334 21.27 6.27 34.51
C ALA A 334 20.32 5.08 34.23
N TRP A 335 19.62 5.10 33.10
CA TRP A 335 18.64 4.08 32.69
C TRP A 335 19.22 2.91 31.87
N THR A 336 20.50 2.99 31.48
CA THR A 336 21.15 1.92 30.71
C THR A 336 21.53 0.71 31.56
N TRP A 337 21.76 0.89 32.87
CA TRP A 337 22.12 -0.18 33.78
C TRP A 337 20.99 -1.20 34.06
N PRO A 338 19.73 -0.79 34.32
CA PRO A 338 18.64 -1.76 34.50
C PRO A 338 18.31 -2.52 33.18
N LEU A 339 18.50 -1.91 32.04
CA LEU A 339 18.27 -2.58 30.74
C LEU A 339 19.31 -3.69 30.46
N ILE A 340 20.58 -3.43 30.79
CA ILE A 340 21.67 -4.43 30.67
C ILE A 340 21.44 -5.57 31.65
N ALA A 341 21.00 -5.28 32.89
CA ALA A 341 20.68 -6.30 33.88
C ALA A 341 19.50 -7.20 33.45
N LEU A 342 18.48 -6.62 32.82
CA LEU A 342 17.32 -7.37 32.28
C LEU A 342 17.72 -8.30 31.13
N ILE A 343 18.55 -7.82 30.21
CA ILE A 343 19.06 -8.61 29.08
C ILE A 343 19.95 -9.77 29.59
N ALA A 344 20.80 -9.53 30.58
CA ALA A 344 21.63 -10.57 31.18
C ALA A 344 20.78 -11.66 31.85
N LEU A 345 19.70 -11.27 32.55
CA LEU A 345 18.78 -12.20 33.20
C LEU A 345 18.03 -13.06 32.15
N LEU A 346 17.59 -12.46 31.06
CA LEU A 346 16.93 -13.18 29.95
C LEU A 346 17.88 -14.19 29.29
N ILE A 347 19.15 -13.84 29.08
CA ILE A 347 20.14 -14.76 28.52
C ILE A 347 20.40 -15.95 29.47
N ILE A 348 20.47 -15.72 30.79
CA ILE A 348 20.66 -16.79 31.80
C ILE A 348 19.45 -17.75 31.79
N VAL A 349 18.22 -17.23 31.71
CA VAL A 349 17.02 -18.07 31.63
C VAL A 349 16.99 -18.86 30.31
N LEU A 350 17.37 -18.24 29.19
CA LEU A 350 17.42 -18.91 27.88
C LEU A 350 18.46 -20.04 27.87
N VAL A 351 19.66 -19.80 28.41
CA VAL A 351 20.73 -20.83 28.52
C VAL A 351 20.30 -21.94 29.47
N GLY A 352 19.63 -21.62 30.56
CA GLY A 352 19.11 -22.59 31.52
C GLY A 352 18.04 -23.52 30.93
N THR A 353 17.12 -22.95 30.14
CA THR A 353 16.08 -23.74 29.44
C THR A 353 16.64 -24.59 28.32
N LEU A 354 17.63 -24.09 27.57
CA LEU A 354 18.34 -24.88 26.57
C LEU A 354 19.12 -26.03 27.20
N TRP A 355 19.78 -25.78 28.35
CA TRP A 355 20.50 -26.84 29.05
C TRP A 355 19.55 -27.90 29.64
N ALA A 356 18.38 -27.53 30.12
CA ALA A 356 17.34 -28.44 30.57
C ALA A 356 16.73 -29.27 29.40
N MET A 357 16.64 -28.71 28.19
CA MET A 357 16.14 -29.42 26.99
C MET A 357 17.18 -30.37 26.38
N PHE A 358 18.47 -30.06 26.47
CA PHE A 358 19.54 -30.85 25.84
C PHE A 358 20.33 -31.70 26.81
N GLY A 359 20.26 -31.44 28.14
CA GLY A 359 21.02 -32.12 29.17
C GLY A 359 20.45 -33.44 29.66
N ASN A 360 19.25 -33.84 29.24
CA ASN A 360 18.61 -35.07 29.71
C ASN A 360 18.55 -36.15 28.62
N ARG A 361 19.72 -36.53 28.06
CA ARG A 361 19.90 -37.78 27.35
C ARG A 361 20.64 -38.74 28.24
N GLY A 362 19.90 -39.46 29.08
CA GLY A 362 20.36 -40.60 29.84
C GLY A 362 20.32 -41.87 29.01
N GLU A 363 21.40 -42.53 29.01
CA GLU A 363 21.84 -43.86 28.64
C GLU A 363 20.80 -44.91 28.30
N ASP A 364 20.98 -45.51 27.08
CA ASP A 364 20.41 -46.79 26.68
C ASP A 364 21.17 -47.96 27.35
N PRO A 365 20.47 -48.99 27.86
CA PRO A 365 21.13 -50.22 28.28
C PRO A 365 21.28 -51.19 27.09
N LYS A 366 22.49 -51.69 26.97
CA LYS A 366 22.98 -52.68 26.01
C LYS A 366 22.39 -54.07 26.22
N PRO A 367 22.09 -54.85 25.17
CA PRO A 367 21.55 -56.20 25.30
C PRO A 367 22.64 -57.21 25.61
N SER A 368 22.33 -58.15 26.48
CA SER A 368 23.15 -59.32 26.80
C SER A 368 22.51 -60.57 26.22
N ASP A 369 23.39 -61.46 25.79
CA ASP A 369 23.22 -62.64 24.97
C ASP A 369 22.33 -63.75 25.51
N SER A 370 21.85 -64.55 24.54
CA SER A 370 21.13 -65.81 24.61
C SER A 370 21.79 -66.91 25.45
N PRO A 371 21.05 -68.00 25.84
CA PRO A 371 21.01 -69.17 24.96
C PRO A 371 19.69 -69.93 24.83
N THR A 372 19.56 -70.52 23.65
CA THR A 372 18.86 -71.71 23.15
C THR A 372 18.34 -72.69 24.20
N THR A 373 17.08 -73.17 24.15
CA THR A 373 16.67 -74.52 23.84
C THR A 373 15.15 -74.78 24.04
N ALA A 374 14.60 -75.62 23.15
CA ALA A 374 13.47 -76.55 23.25
C ALA A 374 12.05 -76.10 22.89
N GLN A 375 11.64 -76.65 21.77
CA GLN A 375 10.27 -76.84 21.32
C GLN A 375 9.36 -77.48 22.35
N THR A 376 8.17 -76.92 22.54
CA THR A 376 6.98 -77.73 22.95
C THR A 376 5.73 -77.01 22.37
N THR A 377 4.97 -77.71 21.61
CA THR A 377 3.71 -77.32 20.95
C THR A 377 2.62 -77.02 21.98
N PRO A 378 1.91 -75.89 21.89
CA PRO A 378 0.73 -75.60 22.70
C PRO A 378 -0.58 -75.96 22.01
N PRO A 379 -1.64 -76.22 22.79
CA PRO A 379 -3.00 -76.50 22.31
C PRO A 379 -3.72 -75.20 21.87
N PRO A 380 -4.82 -75.24 21.11
CA PRO A 380 -5.44 -74.06 20.50
C PRO A 380 -6.13 -73.19 21.54
N SER A 381 -5.77 -71.90 21.54
CA SER A 381 -6.42 -70.83 22.28
C SER A 381 -7.71 -70.36 21.62
N PRO A 382 -8.69 -69.89 22.40
CA PRO A 382 -9.98 -69.43 21.89
C PRO A 382 -9.80 -68.07 21.11
N SER A 383 -10.60 -67.98 20.04
CA SER A 383 -10.75 -66.81 19.18
C SER A 383 -11.12 -65.57 20.02
N THR A 384 -10.22 -64.63 20.08
CA THR A 384 -10.52 -63.27 20.56
C THR A 384 -11.14 -62.49 19.41
N SER A 385 -12.36 -61.98 19.60
CA SER A 385 -13.00 -60.98 18.76
C SER A 385 -12.05 -59.81 18.50
N PRO A 386 -12.01 -59.22 17.28
CA PRO A 386 -11.15 -58.06 17.02
C PRO A 386 -11.63 -56.91 17.89
N THR A 387 -10.74 -56.38 18.71
CA THR A 387 -10.85 -55.05 19.33
C THR A 387 -10.98 -54.03 18.20
N PRO A 388 -11.97 -53.15 18.20
CA PRO A 388 -12.06 -52.10 17.19
C PRO A 388 -10.75 -51.29 17.18
N GLU A 389 -10.13 -51.21 16.00
CA GLU A 389 -8.92 -50.41 15.76
C GLU A 389 -9.33 -48.94 15.88
N VAL A 390 -8.88 -48.27 16.93
CA VAL A 390 -9.17 -46.86 17.17
C VAL A 390 -8.34 -46.05 16.19
N THR A 391 -9.00 -45.51 15.18
CA THR A 391 -8.35 -44.63 14.19
C THR A 391 -7.99 -43.30 14.84
N ARG A 392 -6.74 -42.91 14.72
CA ARG A 392 -6.24 -41.61 15.19
C ARG A 392 -5.87 -40.73 14.00
N VAL A 393 -6.23 -39.46 14.07
CA VAL A 393 -5.96 -38.46 13.04
C VAL A 393 -5.26 -37.28 13.66
N ASP A 394 -4.25 -36.74 12.99
CA ASP A 394 -3.60 -35.51 13.39
C ASP A 394 -4.44 -34.29 12.99
N VAL A 395 -5.19 -33.74 13.94
CA VAL A 395 -6.08 -32.60 13.76
C VAL A 395 -5.32 -31.34 13.34
N ALA A 396 -4.05 -31.19 13.74
CA ALA A 396 -3.24 -30.03 13.35
C ALA A 396 -2.89 -30.05 11.86
N ALA A 397 -2.74 -31.24 11.27
CA ALA A 397 -2.45 -31.41 9.84
C ALA A 397 -3.64 -31.05 8.94
N LEU A 398 -4.85 -30.93 9.48
CA LEU A 398 -6.06 -30.56 8.72
C LEU A 398 -6.17 -29.06 8.41
N ASN A 399 -5.30 -28.23 9.01
CA ASN A 399 -5.24 -26.77 8.77
C ASN A 399 -6.60 -26.05 8.89
N LEU A 400 -7.37 -26.35 9.94
CA LEU A 400 -8.73 -25.85 10.13
C LEU A 400 -8.81 -24.34 10.44
N ASN A 401 -7.72 -23.72 10.86
CA ASN A 401 -7.66 -22.28 11.15
C ASN A 401 -7.87 -21.47 9.87
N GLY A 402 -8.71 -20.44 9.94
CA GLY A 402 -9.05 -19.59 8.80
C GLY A 402 -10.22 -20.12 7.97
N MET A 403 -10.72 -21.34 8.24
CA MET A 403 -11.92 -21.88 7.62
C MET A 403 -13.16 -21.37 8.35
N ASP A 404 -14.28 -21.22 7.65
CA ASP A 404 -15.57 -21.07 8.32
C ASP A 404 -15.97 -22.38 9.06
N CYS A 405 -16.88 -22.24 10.04
CA CYS A 405 -17.29 -23.38 10.87
C CYS A 405 -17.85 -24.55 10.05
N ALA A 406 -18.60 -24.29 9.00
CA ALA A 406 -19.23 -25.34 8.19
C ALA A 406 -18.17 -26.13 7.41
N THR A 407 -17.23 -25.44 6.78
CA THR A 407 -16.11 -26.05 6.04
C THR A 407 -15.18 -26.82 6.96
N ALA A 408 -14.84 -26.28 8.13
CA ALA A 408 -14.00 -26.95 9.12
C ALA A 408 -14.69 -28.23 9.67
N THR A 409 -16.00 -28.17 9.92
CA THR A 409 -16.80 -29.34 10.34
C THR A 409 -16.84 -30.39 9.26
N ALA A 410 -17.02 -30.04 7.99
CA ALA A 410 -17.00 -30.99 6.86
C ALA A 410 -15.62 -31.64 6.73
N THR A 411 -14.54 -30.87 6.84
CA THR A 411 -13.15 -31.39 6.80
C THR A 411 -12.88 -32.39 7.93
N LEU A 412 -13.38 -32.11 9.13
CA LEU A 412 -13.29 -33.05 10.26
C LEU A 412 -14.14 -34.33 10.02
N ALA A 413 -15.33 -34.19 9.43
CA ALA A 413 -16.16 -35.32 9.09
C ALA A 413 -15.50 -36.25 8.04
N ASP A 414 -14.88 -35.67 7.01
CA ASP A 414 -14.12 -36.41 5.98
C ASP A 414 -12.88 -37.10 6.59
N ALA A 415 -12.30 -36.53 7.65
CA ALA A 415 -11.21 -37.15 8.40
C ALA A 415 -11.67 -38.22 9.41
N GLY A 416 -12.98 -38.46 9.52
CA GLY A 416 -13.57 -39.53 10.35
C GLY A 416 -14.15 -39.08 11.70
N PHE A 417 -14.15 -37.77 12.00
CA PHE A 417 -14.81 -37.21 13.21
C PHE A 417 -16.31 -37.03 12.95
N THR A 418 -17.11 -38.07 13.12
CA THR A 418 -18.53 -38.03 12.79
C THR A 418 -19.43 -37.52 13.90
N ASN A 419 -18.92 -37.37 15.12
CA ASN A 419 -19.70 -36.96 16.30
C ASN A 419 -19.01 -35.87 17.11
N ASN A 420 -19.80 -34.89 17.59
CA ASN A 420 -19.38 -33.88 18.57
C ASN A 420 -18.33 -32.85 18.08
N VAL A 421 -18.47 -32.31 16.88
CA VAL A 421 -17.82 -31.05 16.49
C VAL A 421 -18.72 -29.90 16.94
N THR A 422 -18.21 -29.01 17.75
CA THR A 422 -18.95 -27.84 18.22
C THR A 422 -18.23 -26.57 17.78
N CYS A 423 -19.00 -25.57 17.29
CA CYS A 423 -18.51 -24.24 17.03
C CYS A 423 -19.06 -23.28 18.08
N ALA A 424 -18.18 -22.45 18.64
CA ALA A 424 -18.56 -21.40 19.59
C ALA A 424 -17.91 -20.09 19.19
N ASP A 425 -18.63 -18.98 19.34
CA ASP A 425 -18.10 -17.65 19.19
C ASP A 425 -17.09 -17.34 20.30
N GLY A 426 -15.94 -16.81 19.92
CA GLY A 426 -14.86 -16.41 20.82
C GLY A 426 -14.61 -14.91 20.81
N ASP A 427 -13.34 -14.52 20.61
CA ASP A 427 -12.95 -13.12 20.58
C ASP A 427 -13.53 -12.40 19.37
N PRO A 428 -13.81 -11.06 19.45
CA PRO A 428 -14.20 -10.27 18.28
C PRO A 428 -13.14 -10.35 17.17
N ALA A 429 -13.59 -10.46 15.92
CA ALA A 429 -12.69 -10.56 14.78
C ALA A 429 -11.74 -9.35 14.65
N PRO A 430 -10.47 -9.55 14.31
CA PRO A 430 -9.53 -8.46 14.02
C PRO A 430 -9.98 -7.64 12.79
N SER A 431 -10.53 -8.31 11.78
CA SER A 431 -11.09 -7.68 10.57
C SER A 431 -12.46 -8.26 10.23
N ASP A 432 -13.22 -7.56 9.38
CA ASP A 432 -14.55 -8.03 8.95
C ASP A 432 -14.44 -9.33 8.11
N ALA A 433 -13.30 -9.56 7.47
CA ALA A 433 -13.04 -10.77 6.68
C ALA A 433 -12.84 -12.03 7.55
N GLU A 434 -12.49 -11.87 8.82
CA GLU A 434 -12.21 -12.98 9.74
C GLU A 434 -13.43 -13.36 10.60
N VAL A 435 -14.53 -12.61 10.53
CA VAL A 435 -15.76 -12.95 11.26
C VAL A 435 -16.25 -14.34 10.86
N GLY A 436 -16.49 -15.20 11.85
CA GLY A 436 -16.94 -16.58 11.64
C GLY A 436 -15.84 -17.57 11.27
N GLN A 437 -14.57 -17.14 11.14
CA GLN A 437 -13.45 -18.03 10.88
C GLN A 437 -12.93 -18.69 12.16
N VAL A 438 -12.54 -19.95 12.06
CA VAL A 438 -11.91 -20.72 13.14
C VAL A 438 -10.52 -20.16 13.43
N TYR A 439 -10.26 -19.79 14.67
CA TYR A 439 -8.94 -19.35 15.13
C TYR A 439 -8.35 -20.24 16.23
N ARG A 440 -9.19 -21.14 16.79
CA ARG A 440 -8.73 -22.08 17.82
C ARG A 440 -9.45 -23.41 17.66
N VAL A 441 -8.68 -24.50 17.73
CA VAL A 441 -9.16 -25.89 17.66
C VAL A 441 -8.70 -26.63 18.90
N GLN A 442 -9.58 -27.36 19.57
CA GLN A 442 -9.24 -28.15 20.76
C GLN A 442 -10.00 -29.48 20.75
N PRO A 443 -9.30 -30.64 21.04
CA PRO A 443 -7.86 -30.82 21.14
C PRO A 443 -7.12 -30.77 19.81
N THR A 444 -5.77 -30.61 19.83
CA THR A 444 -4.88 -30.64 18.66
C THR A 444 -3.93 -31.84 18.73
N GLY A 445 -3.28 -32.19 17.59
CA GLY A 445 -2.37 -33.31 17.47
C GLY A 445 -3.08 -34.64 17.14
N ASN A 446 -2.47 -35.77 17.46
CA ASN A 446 -3.02 -37.11 17.19
C ASN A 446 -4.19 -37.45 18.12
N VAL A 447 -5.40 -37.26 17.62
CA VAL A 447 -6.67 -37.42 18.36
C VAL A 447 -7.45 -38.62 17.84
N GLU A 448 -8.11 -39.33 18.73
CA GLU A 448 -9.04 -40.43 18.34
C GLU A 448 -10.29 -39.83 17.69
N THR A 449 -10.75 -40.43 16.59
CA THR A 449 -11.90 -39.92 15.83
C THR A 449 -13.21 -39.88 16.60
N THR A 450 -13.26 -40.54 17.76
CA THR A 450 -14.39 -40.50 18.71
C THR A 450 -14.34 -39.29 19.68
N THR A 451 -13.23 -38.57 19.74
CA THR A 451 -13.05 -37.44 20.67
C THR A 451 -13.81 -36.22 20.18
N PRO A 452 -14.53 -35.51 21.05
CA PRO A 452 -15.16 -34.23 20.69
C PRO A 452 -14.13 -33.16 20.31
N ILE A 453 -14.39 -32.45 19.21
CA ILE A 453 -13.56 -31.31 18.77
C ILE A 453 -14.34 -30.00 18.96
N ALA A 454 -13.76 -29.07 19.69
CA ALA A 454 -14.28 -27.73 19.86
C ALA A 454 -13.56 -26.75 18.91
N LEU A 455 -14.31 -26.13 18.03
CA LEU A 455 -13.87 -25.05 17.17
C LEU A 455 -14.30 -23.72 17.80
N THR A 456 -13.36 -22.76 17.93
CA THR A 456 -13.70 -21.40 18.33
C THR A 456 -13.54 -20.50 17.13
N VAL A 457 -14.60 -19.79 16.77
CA VAL A 457 -14.63 -18.86 15.65
C VAL A 457 -14.60 -17.43 16.14
N TYR A 458 -14.09 -16.51 15.32
CA TYR A 458 -14.15 -15.09 15.62
C TYR A 458 -15.59 -14.60 15.64
N ALA A 459 -15.99 -13.94 16.72
CA ALA A 459 -17.27 -13.30 16.86
C ALA A 459 -17.37 -12.03 15.99
N ALA A 460 -18.61 -11.55 15.78
CA ALA A 460 -18.85 -10.28 15.11
C ALA A 460 -18.13 -9.13 15.83
N ARG A 461 -17.61 -8.18 15.06
CA ARG A 461 -16.88 -7.03 15.59
C ARG A 461 -17.81 -6.08 16.33
N THR A 462 -17.34 -5.51 17.41
CA THR A 462 -18.09 -4.46 18.12
C THR A 462 -18.32 -3.26 17.19
N PRO A 463 -19.56 -2.84 16.92
CA PRO A 463 -19.85 -1.67 16.11
C PRO A 463 -19.19 -0.42 16.69
N LEU A 464 -18.70 0.48 15.81
CA LEU A 464 -18.25 1.80 16.27
C LEU A 464 -19.46 2.63 16.71
N PRO A 465 -19.38 3.36 17.85
CA PRO A 465 -20.44 4.26 18.25
C PRO A 465 -20.65 5.34 17.17
N THR A 466 -21.90 5.78 17.00
CA THR A 466 -22.20 6.93 16.14
C THR A 466 -21.93 8.22 16.94
N PRO A 467 -21.23 9.22 16.37
CA PRO A 467 -21.10 10.52 17.02
C PRO A 467 -22.47 11.12 17.31
N THR A 468 -22.65 11.66 18.51
CA THR A 468 -23.94 12.21 18.97
C THR A 468 -24.00 13.74 18.91
N ASP A 469 -22.84 14.38 18.84
CA ASP A 469 -22.72 15.83 18.76
C ASP A 469 -22.83 16.31 17.30
N THR A 470 -23.57 17.39 17.10
CA THR A 470 -23.71 18.08 15.82
C THR A 470 -22.54 19.04 15.64
N PRO A 471 -21.93 19.13 14.43
CA PRO A 471 -20.93 20.16 14.15
C PRO A 471 -21.45 21.56 14.49
N THR A 472 -20.58 22.46 14.87
CA THR A 472 -20.89 23.85 15.17
C THR A 472 -20.28 24.77 14.13
N LEU A 473 -20.97 25.90 13.85
CA LEU A 473 -20.55 26.95 12.94
C LEU A 473 -20.21 28.21 13.70
N THR A 474 -19.13 28.86 13.33
CA THR A 474 -18.77 30.19 13.82
C THR A 474 -18.53 31.09 12.60
N GLY A 475 -19.25 32.21 12.56
CA GLY A 475 -19.35 33.14 11.43
C GLY A 475 -20.69 33.02 10.71
N ASP A 476 -21.06 34.07 9.96
CA ASP A 476 -22.35 34.16 9.26
C ASP A 476 -22.25 33.39 7.93
N PRO A 477 -23.20 32.51 7.61
CA PRO A 477 -23.21 31.70 6.40
C PRO A 477 -23.65 32.51 5.18
N VAL A 478 -22.91 33.58 4.87
CA VAL A 478 -23.14 34.43 3.71
C VAL A 478 -22.52 33.76 2.45
N ALA A 479 -23.21 33.88 1.31
CA ALA A 479 -22.72 33.34 0.05
C ALA A 479 -21.29 33.81 -0.26
N GLY A 480 -20.37 32.85 -0.54
CA GLY A 480 -18.97 33.12 -0.82
C GLY A 480 -18.08 33.47 0.39
N SER A 481 -18.66 33.67 1.59
CA SER A 481 -17.93 33.96 2.83
C SER A 481 -17.13 32.74 3.33
N THR A 482 -16.22 33.00 4.27
CA THR A 482 -15.48 31.92 4.96
C THR A 482 -15.95 31.84 6.42
N VAL A 483 -16.37 30.64 6.82
CA VAL A 483 -16.85 30.32 8.18
C VAL A 483 -15.96 29.25 8.80
N THR A 484 -15.95 29.16 10.13
CA THR A 484 -15.24 28.08 10.84
C THR A 484 -16.25 27.02 11.29
N VAL A 485 -15.99 25.78 10.92
CA VAL A 485 -16.73 24.59 11.35
C VAL A 485 -15.91 23.84 12.38
N ALA A 486 -16.53 23.41 13.49
CA ALA A 486 -15.90 22.58 14.52
C ALA A 486 -16.73 21.33 14.81
N TRP A 487 -16.06 20.24 15.21
CA TRP A 487 -16.66 18.90 15.43
C TRP A 487 -15.93 18.09 16.51
N GLY A 488 -16.54 16.97 16.92
CA GLY A 488 -15.86 15.86 17.60
C GLY A 488 -15.45 16.14 19.05
N THR A 489 -16.24 16.88 19.83
CA THR A 489 -15.88 17.22 21.20
C THR A 489 -16.01 16.08 22.20
N GLY A 490 -16.81 15.03 21.92
CA GLY A 490 -17.15 13.95 22.85
C GLY A 490 -16.92 12.53 22.35
N PHE A 491 -16.39 12.31 21.14
CA PHE A 491 -16.25 10.96 20.60
C PHE A 491 -15.09 10.17 21.22
N THR A 492 -15.37 8.94 21.65
CA THR A 492 -14.37 8.00 22.18
C THR A 492 -14.46 6.69 21.41
N CYS A 493 -13.33 6.20 20.95
CA CYS A 493 -13.23 4.90 20.31
C CYS A 493 -13.45 3.76 21.32
N PRO A 494 -14.01 2.60 20.88
CA PRO A 494 -14.12 1.41 21.72
C PRO A 494 -12.78 0.95 22.29
N SER A 495 -12.85 0.21 23.44
CA SER A 495 -11.64 -0.38 24.04
C SER A 495 -10.86 -1.22 23.06
N GLY A 496 -9.54 -1.08 23.07
CA GLY A 496 -8.62 -1.73 22.13
C GLY A 496 -8.41 -0.97 20.79
N THR A 497 -9.10 0.16 20.61
CA THR A 497 -8.90 1.04 19.46
C THR A 497 -8.56 2.47 19.88
N THR A 498 -7.87 3.22 19.02
CA THR A 498 -7.51 4.62 19.25
C THR A 498 -8.08 5.50 18.15
N LEU A 499 -8.45 6.73 18.51
CA LEU A 499 -8.92 7.72 17.53
C LEU A 499 -7.77 8.08 16.58
N SER A 500 -7.95 7.79 15.29
CA SER A 500 -6.95 8.04 14.24
C SER A 500 -7.25 9.29 13.43
N GLY A 501 -8.49 9.83 13.47
CA GLY A 501 -8.84 11.04 12.75
C GLY A 501 -10.34 11.25 12.62
N TYR A 502 -10.70 12.21 11.75
CA TYR A 502 -12.07 12.53 11.38
C TYR A 502 -12.21 12.67 9.87
N VAL A 503 -13.38 12.31 9.35
CA VAL A 503 -13.79 12.62 7.97
C VAL A 503 -14.92 13.62 8.05
N VAL A 504 -14.78 14.80 7.46
CA VAL A 504 -15.81 15.83 7.42
C VAL A 504 -16.39 15.93 6.02
N SER A 505 -17.70 15.90 5.91
CA SER A 505 -18.41 16.00 4.63
C SER A 505 -19.18 17.32 4.58
N LEU A 506 -19.11 17.98 3.42
CA LEU A 506 -19.76 19.27 3.16
C LEU A 506 -20.69 19.15 1.96
N GLN A 507 -21.87 19.80 2.06
CA GLN A 507 -22.72 20.09 0.90
C GLN A 507 -22.92 21.61 0.82
N ASN A 508 -22.84 22.16 -0.38
CA ASN A 508 -22.93 23.60 -0.64
C ASN A 508 -21.84 24.44 0.05
N GLY A 509 -20.63 23.87 0.19
CA GLY A 509 -19.44 24.52 0.70
C GLY A 509 -18.18 23.76 0.27
N SER A 510 -17.02 24.37 0.43
CA SER A 510 -15.72 23.77 0.13
C SER A 510 -14.69 24.09 1.22
N PHE A 511 -13.74 23.21 1.44
CA PHE A 511 -12.63 23.46 2.37
C PHE A 511 -11.71 24.55 1.83
N VAL A 512 -11.36 25.52 2.67
CA VAL A 512 -10.39 26.57 2.31
C VAL A 512 -8.98 25.98 2.26
N SER A 513 -8.66 25.04 3.16
CA SER A 513 -7.41 24.31 3.20
C SER A 513 -7.61 22.95 3.85
N GLY A 514 -6.92 21.93 3.33
CA GLY A 514 -7.03 20.56 3.84
C GLY A 514 -8.37 19.89 3.50
N GLY A 515 -8.73 18.84 4.25
CA GLY A 515 -9.98 18.08 4.11
C GLY A 515 -10.02 17.10 2.93
N PRO A 516 -10.97 16.17 2.95
CA PRO A 516 -11.99 15.91 3.98
C PRO A 516 -11.46 15.22 5.25
N ASN A 517 -10.21 14.69 5.23
CA ASN A 517 -9.62 13.92 6.32
C ASN A 517 -8.80 14.83 7.24
N PHE A 518 -9.05 14.71 8.55
CA PHE A 518 -8.42 15.53 9.58
C PHE A 518 -7.77 14.67 10.65
N GLN A 519 -6.65 15.14 11.21
CA GLN A 519 -5.94 14.48 12.31
C GLN A 519 -6.79 14.42 13.59
N PRO A 520 -6.56 13.47 14.51
CA PRO A 520 -7.36 13.31 15.72
C PRO A 520 -7.32 14.52 16.67
N THR A 521 -6.28 15.35 16.55
CA THR A 521 -6.13 16.60 17.31
C THR A 521 -6.80 17.80 16.66
N GLN A 522 -7.06 17.75 15.36
CA GLN A 522 -7.69 18.83 14.60
C GLN A 522 -9.20 18.66 14.64
N ARG A 523 -9.88 19.61 15.24
CA ARG A 523 -11.32 19.57 15.47
C ARG A 523 -12.08 20.78 14.89
N ASN A 524 -11.43 21.53 14.03
CA ASN A 524 -12.04 22.63 13.28
C ASN A 524 -11.34 22.84 11.94
N THR A 525 -12.03 23.51 11.02
CA THR A 525 -11.48 23.94 9.74
C THR A 525 -12.23 25.15 9.21
N GLN A 526 -11.61 25.87 8.27
CA GLN A 526 -12.27 26.93 7.53
C GLN A 526 -12.95 26.37 6.29
N VAL A 527 -14.20 26.77 6.11
CA VAL A 527 -15.07 26.37 5.02
C VAL A 527 -15.52 27.60 4.25
N LYS A 528 -15.33 27.62 2.95
CA LYS A 528 -15.93 28.61 2.06
C LYS A 528 -17.37 28.19 1.80
N VAL A 529 -18.32 29.05 2.12
CA VAL A 529 -19.74 28.88 1.88
C VAL A 529 -20.01 28.93 0.36
N GLY A 530 -20.89 28.09 -0.14
CA GLY A 530 -21.29 28.10 -1.55
C GLY A 530 -22.01 29.39 -1.94
N ASP A 531 -22.06 29.67 -3.24
CA ASP A 531 -22.62 30.93 -3.76
C ASP A 531 -24.15 30.90 -3.94
N ALA A 532 -24.80 29.76 -3.69
CA ALA A 532 -26.25 29.58 -3.93
C ALA A 532 -27.07 30.02 -2.72
N VAL A 533 -27.52 31.26 -2.73
CA VAL A 533 -28.40 31.85 -1.68
C VAL A 533 -29.71 31.07 -1.54
N GLY A 534 -30.15 30.84 -0.32
CA GLY A 534 -31.36 30.09 0.00
C GLY A 534 -31.15 28.57 0.08
N GLN A 535 -30.03 28.03 -0.36
CA GLN A 535 -29.64 26.65 -0.12
C GLN A 535 -29.07 26.46 1.28
N GLN A 536 -29.01 25.20 1.74
CA GLN A 536 -28.44 24.88 3.04
C GLN A 536 -26.98 24.44 2.91
N LEU A 537 -26.08 25.04 3.66
CA LEU A 537 -24.77 24.48 3.96
C LEU A 537 -25.01 23.32 4.95
N ILE A 538 -24.69 22.09 4.53
CA ILE A 538 -24.82 20.90 5.37
C ILE A 538 -23.42 20.37 5.70
N VAL A 539 -23.20 20.14 6.98
CA VAL A 539 -21.93 19.60 7.50
C VAL A 539 -22.20 18.38 8.36
N THR A 540 -21.50 17.29 8.08
CA THR A 540 -21.47 16.09 8.93
C THR A 540 -20.01 15.67 9.15
N TYR A 541 -19.76 14.91 10.21
CA TYR A 541 -18.46 14.29 10.41
C TYR A 541 -18.60 12.83 10.83
N GLN A 542 -17.56 12.04 10.59
CA GLN A 542 -17.40 10.67 11.02
C GLN A 542 -16.07 10.57 11.76
N ALA A 543 -16.01 9.76 12.81
CA ALA A 543 -14.78 9.50 13.54
C ALA A 543 -14.11 8.24 13.00
N MET A 544 -12.81 8.27 12.88
CA MET A 544 -11.97 7.13 12.47
C MET A 544 -11.27 6.55 13.69
N CYS A 545 -11.45 5.25 13.94
CA CYS A 545 -10.75 4.51 14.99
C CYS A 545 -9.83 3.47 14.37
N SER A 546 -8.63 3.30 14.93
CA SER A 546 -7.62 2.34 14.50
C SER A 546 -7.26 1.40 15.63
N GLY A 547 -7.22 0.08 15.34
CA GLY A 547 -6.86 -0.97 16.28
C GLY A 547 -6.72 -2.29 15.52
N GLY A 548 -5.65 -2.37 14.69
CA GLY A 548 -5.45 -3.43 13.71
C GLY A 548 -5.80 -2.94 12.31
N ASP A 549 -7.01 -2.48 12.07
CA ASP A 549 -7.45 -1.79 10.85
C ASP A 549 -8.11 -0.44 11.19
N GLN A 550 -8.26 0.41 10.18
CA GLN A 550 -8.93 1.69 10.33
C GLN A 550 -10.42 1.54 10.00
N ARG A 551 -11.27 1.93 10.95
CA ARG A 551 -12.72 1.88 10.83
C ARG A 551 -13.31 3.28 10.97
N THR A 552 -14.39 3.53 10.23
CA THR A 552 -15.10 4.81 10.25
C THR A 552 -16.47 4.61 10.88
N SER A 553 -16.86 5.51 11.78
CA SER A 553 -18.20 5.52 12.40
C SER A 553 -19.28 5.88 11.38
N ASN A 554 -20.54 5.70 11.74
CA ASN A 554 -21.62 6.38 11.05
C ASN A 554 -21.47 7.91 11.16
N ALA A 555 -22.13 8.66 10.26
CA ALA A 555 -22.07 10.11 10.27
C ALA A 555 -22.78 10.69 11.50
N SER A 556 -22.27 11.82 11.99
CA SER A 556 -22.93 12.64 13.03
C SER A 556 -24.29 13.17 12.57
N PRO A 557 -25.14 13.65 13.48
CA PRO A 557 -26.24 14.50 13.11
C PRO A 557 -25.76 15.68 12.26
N PRO A 558 -26.50 16.08 11.19
CA PRO A 558 -26.06 17.14 10.30
C PRO A 558 -26.27 18.53 10.95
N LEU A 559 -25.27 19.39 10.80
CA LEU A 559 -25.48 20.84 10.90
C LEU A 559 -26.07 21.30 9.57
N SER A 560 -27.22 22.00 9.62
CA SER A 560 -27.87 22.57 8.43
C SER A 560 -28.14 24.04 8.67
N VAL A 561 -27.53 24.93 7.88
CA VAL A 561 -27.70 26.39 7.97
C VAL A 561 -27.99 26.97 6.60
N THR A 562 -28.96 27.90 6.53
CA THR A 562 -29.33 28.53 5.25
C THR A 562 -28.29 29.56 4.84
N ILE A 563 -27.87 29.52 3.59
CA ILE A 563 -26.92 30.46 2.99
C ILE A 563 -27.68 31.78 2.71
N THR A 564 -27.22 32.87 3.31
CA THR A 564 -27.80 34.22 3.16
C THR A 564 -27.10 35.01 2.05
N ALA A 565 -27.77 36.00 1.51
CA ALA A 565 -27.17 36.95 0.58
C ALA A 565 -26.13 37.83 1.27
N PRO A 566 -25.09 38.30 0.56
CA PRO A 566 -24.25 39.38 1.05
C PRO A 566 -25.12 40.60 1.36
N ASP A 567 -24.85 41.30 2.46
CA ASP A 567 -25.52 42.54 2.81
C ASP A 567 -25.01 43.62 1.82
N ASP A 568 -25.80 43.88 0.77
CA ASP A 568 -25.55 45.01 -0.13
C ASP A 568 -25.89 46.27 0.70
N GLY A 569 -24.84 46.80 1.35
CA GLY A 569 -24.98 48.02 2.14
C GLY A 569 -25.59 49.14 1.30
N GLU A 570 -26.91 49.23 1.30
CA GLU A 570 -27.65 50.38 0.84
C GLU A 570 -27.25 51.58 1.71
N GLY A 571 -26.37 52.39 1.20
CA GLY A 571 -26.06 53.67 1.77
C GLY A 571 -27.30 54.51 1.86
N ASP A 572 -27.76 54.73 3.09
CA ASP A 572 -28.74 55.74 3.45
C ASP A 572 -28.21 57.13 3.03
N GLY A 573 -28.48 57.49 1.80
CA GLY A 573 -28.28 58.85 1.26
C GLY A 573 -29.40 59.76 1.73
N GLY A 574 -29.33 60.30 2.93
CA GLY A 574 -30.18 61.34 3.43
C GLY A 574 -30.24 62.53 2.49
N GLY A 575 -31.29 62.58 1.66
CA GLY A 575 -31.65 63.78 0.88
C GLY A 575 -32.38 64.77 1.76
N GLY A 576 -31.68 65.84 2.17
CA GLY A 576 -32.26 67.03 2.73
C GLY A 576 -33.18 67.67 1.70
N ALA A 577 -34.45 67.84 2.06
CA ALA A 577 -35.39 68.71 1.36
C ALA A 577 -35.36 70.07 1.98
N GLU A 578 -34.82 71.02 1.27
CA GLU A 578 -35.17 72.45 1.43
C GLU A 578 -36.29 72.78 0.44
N GLY A 579 -37.31 73.52 0.94
CA GLY A 579 -38.33 74.18 0.15
C GLY A 579 -39.57 74.45 0.96
#